data_df7b65a4978f8c071d9ef87fea0f30df
#
_entry.id   df7b65a4978f8c071d9ef87fea0f30df
#
_cell.length_a   1.000
_cell.length_b   1.000
_cell.length_c   1.000
_cell.angle_alpha   90.00
_cell.angle_beta   90.00
_cell.angle_gamma   90.00
#
_symmetry.space_group_name_H-M   'P 1'
#
loop_
_entity.id
_entity.type
_entity.pdbx_description
1 polymer ?
#
loop_
_entity_poly.entity_id
_entity_poly.type
_entity_poly.pdbx_seq_one_letter_code
_entity_poly.pdbx_strand_id
1 'polypeptide(L)'
;MKAFTVDLEDWYQGIEIPFESWDQHTKRLHYGLDILLELLEIHTTKVTFFTLGWIGEQYPELIRQLTDAGHELASHGYSHEKVYDLSRIEFREDIHKAKMILEDISGTQVVAYRAPFFSIT
;
A
#
# COMPACT_ATOMS: atom_id res chain seq x y z
N MET A 1 -15.36 -13.83 12.77
CA MET A 1 -14.65 -12.57 12.47
C MET A 1 -14.58 -12.38 10.96
N LYS A 2 -14.84 -11.18 10.48
CA LYS A 2 -14.70 -10.84 9.06
C LYS A 2 -13.67 -9.72 8.94
N ALA A 3 -12.74 -9.82 8.00
CA ALA A 3 -11.76 -8.81 7.70
C ALA A 3 -11.98 -8.27 6.27
N PHE A 4 -11.98 -6.97 6.13
CA PHE A 4 -11.98 -6.30 4.84
C PHE A 4 -10.61 -5.66 4.62
N THR A 5 -9.97 -5.99 3.52
CA THR A 5 -8.62 -5.50 3.20
C THR A 5 -8.61 -4.89 1.80
N VAL A 6 -7.73 -3.93 1.61
CA VAL A 6 -7.56 -3.24 0.34
C VAL A 6 -6.07 -3.20 0.02
N ASP A 7 -5.70 -3.58 -1.19
CA ASP A 7 -4.37 -3.31 -1.71
C ASP A 7 -4.38 -1.90 -2.30
N LEU A 8 -3.64 -0.99 -1.67
CA LEU A 8 -3.60 0.41 -2.05
C LEU A 8 -2.52 0.63 -3.10
N GLU A 9 -2.97 0.63 -4.33
CA GLU A 9 -2.14 0.78 -5.52
C GLU A 9 -2.93 1.39 -6.68
N ASP A 10 -2.26 2.02 -7.62
CA ASP A 10 -2.89 2.53 -8.83
C ASP A 10 -2.93 1.43 -9.91
N TRP A 11 -3.71 1.62 -10.96
CA TRP A 11 -3.94 0.62 -12.00
C TRP A 11 -2.66 0.10 -12.65
N TYR A 12 -1.65 0.95 -12.82
CA TYR A 12 -0.38 0.57 -13.46
C TYR A 12 0.58 -0.19 -12.53
N GLN A 13 0.31 -0.19 -11.23
CA GLN A 13 1.15 -0.86 -10.21
C GLN A 13 0.76 -2.32 -10.00
N GLY A 14 -0.51 -2.65 -10.18
CA GLY A 14 -1.05 -4.01 -10.04
C GLY A 14 -0.86 -4.90 -11.28
N ILE A 15 -0.20 -4.41 -12.30
CA ILE A 15 0.14 -5.13 -13.53
C ILE A 15 1.64 -5.03 -13.80
N GLU A 16 2.17 -5.87 -14.69
CA GLU A 16 3.61 -5.95 -14.94
C GLU A 16 4.14 -4.78 -15.80
N ILE A 17 3.95 -3.55 -15.33
CA ILE A 17 4.52 -2.36 -15.94
C ILE A 17 5.82 -2.01 -15.19
N PRO A 18 6.94 -1.75 -15.90
CA PRO A 18 8.20 -1.42 -15.25
C PRO A 18 8.11 -0.21 -14.33
N PHE A 19 8.70 -0.34 -13.13
CA PHE A 19 8.72 0.70 -12.10
C PHE A 19 9.22 2.06 -12.64
N GLU A 20 10.23 2.04 -13.51
CA GLU A 20 10.83 3.24 -14.09
C GLU A 20 9.86 4.05 -14.94
N SER A 21 8.76 3.45 -15.39
CA SER A 21 7.74 4.11 -16.20
C SER A 21 6.54 4.64 -15.40
N TRP A 22 6.49 4.38 -14.10
CA TRP A 22 5.30 4.71 -13.28
C TRP A 22 4.94 6.19 -13.30
N ASP A 23 5.92 7.07 -13.33
CA ASP A 23 5.70 8.51 -13.40
C ASP A 23 5.04 8.99 -14.70
N GLN A 24 5.10 8.16 -15.75
CA GLN A 24 4.54 8.49 -17.07
C GLN A 24 3.05 8.14 -17.19
N HIS A 25 2.49 7.38 -16.24
CA HIS A 25 1.11 6.94 -16.29
C HIS A 25 0.17 7.93 -15.61
N THR A 26 -1.05 8.01 -16.14
CA THR A 26 -2.12 8.84 -15.55
C THR A 26 -2.47 8.30 -14.17
N LYS A 27 -2.37 9.17 -13.17
CA LYS A 27 -2.70 8.84 -11.78
C LYS A 27 -4.22 8.76 -11.62
N ARG A 28 -4.73 7.63 -11.13
CA ARG A 28 -6.17 7.39 -10.94
C ARG A 28 -6.52 6.91 -9.54
N LEU A 29 -5.54 6.79 -8.65
CA LEU A 29 -5.71 6.25 -7.31
C LEU A 29 -6.88 6.92 -6.56
N HIS A 30 -6.94 8.25 -6.59
CA HIS A 30 -7.93 9.02 -5.84
C HIS A 30 -9.37 8.80 -6.31
N TYR A 31 -9.60 8.54 -7.59
CA TYR A 31 -10.97 8.38 -8.13
C TYR A 31 -11.76 7.26 -7.43
N GLY A 32 -11.17 6.07 -7.36
CA GLY A 32 -11.81 4.94 -6.70
C GLY A 32 -11.70 5.00 -5.18
N LEU A 33 -10.58 5.46 -4.68
CA LEU A 33 -10.31 5.53 -3.24
C LEU A 33 -11.27 6.50 -2.53
N ASP A 34 -11.51 7.68 -3.09
CA ASP A 34 -12.41 8.66 -2.48
C ASP A 34 -13.83 8.10 -2.31
N ILE A 35 -14.32 7.40 -3.33
CA ILE A 35 -15.63 6.71 -3.26
C ILE A 35 -15.62 5.61 -2.19
N LEU A 36 -14.56 4.82 -2.15
CA LEU A 36 -14.43 3.76 -1.16
C LEU A 36 -14.40 4.31 0.27
N LEU A 37 -13.64 5.36 0.51
CA LEU A 37 -13.53 5.98 1.84
C LEU A 37 -14.89 6.56 2.28
N GLU A 38 -15.63 7.17 1.39
CA GLU A 38 -16.99 7.66 1.69
C GLU A 38 -17.91 6.50 2.09
N LEU A 39 -17.88 5.38 1.35
CA LEU A 39 -18.68 4.19 1.68
C LEU A 39 -18.27 3.59 3.03
N LEU A 40 -16.99 3.51 3.31
CA LEU A 40 -16.48 3.00 4.58
C LEU A 40 -16.92 3.88 5.76
N GLU A 41 -16.92 5.19 5.58
CA GLU A 41 -17.40 6.14 6.59
C GLU A 41 -18.89 6.00 6.84
N ILE A 42 -19.72 5.99 5.78
CA ILE A 42 -21.16 5.83 5.87
C ILE A 42 -21.53 4.54 6.62
N HIS A 43 -20.81 3.44 6.36
CA HIS A 43 -21.06 2.14 6.99
C HIS A 43 -20.28 1.91 8.27
N THR A 44 -19.55 2.89 8.76
CA THR A 44 -18.72 2.79 9.97
C THR A 44 -17.81 1.57 9.96
N THR A 45 -17.22 1.29 8.81
CA THR A 45 -16.38 0.11 8.57
C THR A 45 -14.90 0.49 8.54
N LYS A 46 -14.08 -0.22 9.33
CA LYS A 46 -12.61 -0.07 9.30
C LYS A 46 -12.01 -1.21 8.50
N VAL A 47 -10.96 -0.89 7.77
CA VAL A 47 -10.26 -1.82 6.88
C VAL A 47 -8.76 -1.76 7.10
N THR A 48 -8.06 -2.78 6.60
CA THR A 48 -6.60 -2.78 6.52
C THR A 48 -6.19 -2.42 5.10
N PHE A 49 -5.41 -1.35 4.96
CA PHE A 49 -4.82 -0.94 3.69
C PHE A 49 -3.39 -1.48 3.59
N PHE A 50 -3.21 -2.47 2.72
CA PHE A 50 -1.88 -2.95 2.32
C PHE A 50 -1.31 -1.99 1.29
N THR A 51 -0.35 -1.19 1.69
CA THR A 51 0.08 0.01 0.97
C THR A 51 1.50 -0.13 0.47
N LEU A 52 1.72 0.23 -0.79
CA LEU A 52 3.07 0.34 -1.35
C LEU A 52 3.83 1.50 -0.70
N GLY A 53 5.08 1.28 -0.34
CA GLY A 53 5.94 2.35 0.20
C GLY A 53 6.05 3.53 -0.77
N TRP A 54 6.11 3.25 -2.07
CA TRP A 54 6.09 4.28 -3.11
C TRP A 54 4.84 5.18 -3.03
N ILE A 55 3.66 4.60 -2.79
CA ILE A 55 2.42 5.37 -2.57
C ILE A 55 2.57 6.30 -1.36
N GLY A 56 3.18 5.80 -0.27
CA GLY A 56 3.46 6.62 0.90
C GLY A 56 4.32 7.84 0.57
N GLU A 57 5.38 7.66 -0.20
CA GLU A 57 6.25 8.77 -0.63
C GLU A 57 5.52 9.78 -1.52
N GLN A 58 4.69 9.31 -2.44
CA GLN A 58 3.98 10.19 -3.38
C GLN A 58 2.81 10.93 -2.72
N TYR A 59 2.14 10.29 -1.77
CA TYR A 59 0.90 10.79 -1.18
C TYR A 59 0.91 10.71 0.35
N PRO A 60 1.85 11.38 1.04
CA PRO A 60 1.95 11.29 2.51
C PRO A 60 0.70 11.75 3.23
N GLU A 61 0.00 12.76 2.71
CA GLU A 61 -1.24 13.25 3.32
C GLU A 61 -2.36 12.21 3.24
N LEU A 62 -2.39 11.42 2.17
CA LEU A 62 -3.33 10.31 2.04
C LEU A 62 -3.11 9.27 3.14
N ILE A 63 -1.85 8.89 3.40
CA ILE A 63 -1.52 7.93 4.45
C ILE A 63 -1.99 8.42 5.81
N ARG A 64 -1.78 9.70 6.14
CA ARG A 64 -2.27 10.30 7.38
C ARG A 64 -3.79 10.27 7.44
N GLN A 65 -4.47 10.62 6.35
CA GLN A 65 -5.93 10.56 6.27
C GLN A 65 -6.48 9.17 6.58
N LEU A 66 -5.87 8.12 6.04
CA LEU A 66 -6.30 6.74 6.29
C LEU A 66 -6.17 6.36 7.77
N THR A 67 -5.03 6.66 8.38
CA THR A 67 -4.79 6.32 9.78
C THR A 67 -5.60 7.20 10.74
N ASP A 68 -5.78 8.48 10.45
CA ASP A 68 -6.62 9.39 11.23
C ASP A 68 -8.11 8.98 11.19
N ALA A 69 -8.54 8.39 10.07
CA ALA A 69 -9.88 7.81 9.94
C ALA A 69 -10.04 6.48 10.70
N GLY A 70 -8.97 5.95 11.29
CA GLY A 70 -8.99 4.74 12.10
C GLY A 70 -8.78 3.44 11.31
N HIS A 71 -8.35 3.52 10.05
CA HIS A 71 -7.98 2.34 9.28
C HIS A 71 -6.60 1.83 9.69
N GLU A 72 -6.37 0.52 9.56
CA GLU A 72 -5.06 -0.08 9.76
C GLU A 72 -4.20 0.11 8.51
N LEU A 73 -2.96 0.50 8.72
CA LEU A 73 -1.95 0.60 7.67
C LEU A 73 -1.04 -0.62 7.72
N ALA A 74 -0.88 -1.29 6.60
CA ALA A 74 -0.02 -2.44 6.43
C ALA A 74 0.86 -2.28 5.17
N SER A 75 1.86 -3.11 5.02
CA SER A 75 2.82 -3.01 3.90
C SER A 75 2.46 -3.95 2.75
N HIS A 76 2.61 -3.44 1.54
CA HIS A 76 2.54 -4.22 0.30
C HIS A 76 3.88 -4.22 -0.47
N GLY A 77 4.99 -4.03 0.26
CA GLY A 77 6.31 -3.78 -0.31
C GLY A 77 6.47 -2.33 -0.78
N TYR A 78 7.60 -2.05 -1.42
CA TYR A 78 7.88 -0.69 -1.88
C TYR A 78 7.37 -0.44 -3.31
N SER A 79 7.76 -1.29 -4.27
CA SER A 79 7.50 -1.11 -5.71
C SER A 79 6.81 -2.30 -6.38
N HIS A 80 6.00 -3.04 -5.63
CA HIS A 80 5.20 -4.17 -6.11
C HIS A 80 6.03 -5.31 -6.73
N GLU A 81 7.21 -5.57 -6.17
CA GLU A 81 8.10 -6.66 -6.64
C GLU A 81 7.61 -8.02 -6.15
N LYS A 82 7.71 -9.01 -7.02
CA LYS A 82 7.41 -10.40 -6.64
C LYS A 82 8.50 -10.94 -5.72
N VAL A 83 8.11 -11.57 -4.62
CA VAL A 83 9.06 -12.05 -3.60
C VAL A 83 10.06 -13.05 -4.19
N TYR A 84 9.63 -13.94 -5.07
CA TYR A 84 10.51 -14.94 -5.65
C TYR A 84 11.50 -14.39 -6.70
N ASP A 85 11.31 -13.14 -7.17
CA ASP A 85 12.25 -12.46 -8.06
C ASP A 85 13.35 -11.71 -7.29
N LEU A 86 13.20 -11.61 -5.96
CA LEU A 86 14.15 -10.93 -5.08
C LEU A 86 15.05 -11.94 -4.36
N SER A 87 16.31 -11.58 -4.19
CA SER A 87 17.19 -12.27 -3.23
C SER A 87 16.71 -12.00 -1.80
N ARG A 88 17.22 -12.77 -0.83
CA ARG A 88 16.90 -12.54 0.59
C ARG A 88 17.27 -11.15 1.07
N ILE A 89 18.38 -10.61 0.57
CA ILE A 89 18.85 -9.27 0.94
C ILE A 89 17.91 -8.22 0.34
N GLU A 90 17.61 -8.31 -0.94
CA GLU A 90 16.70 -7.39 -1.63
C GLU A 90 15.30 -7.42 -1.01
N PHE A 91 14.78 -8.60 -0.70
CA PHE A 91 13.48 -8.74 -0.03
C PHE A 91 13.46 -8.06 1.35
N ARG A 92 14.53 -8.26 2.13
CA ARG A 92 14.67 -7.62 3.44
C ARG A 92 14.72 -6.11 3.33
N GLU A 93 15.47 -5.60 2.36
CA GLU A 93 15.59 -4.16 2.09
C GLU A 93 14.25 -3.57 1.65
N ASP A 94 13.52 -4.25 0.76
CA ASP A 94 12.20 -3.84 0.29
C ASP A 94 11.21 -3.71 1.45
N ILE A 95 11.07 -4.74 2.27
CA ILE A 95 10.20 -4.73 3.44
C ILE A 95 10.60 -3.64 4.42
N HIS A 96 11.89 -3.51 4.72
CA HIS A 96 12.38 -2.52 5.67
C HIS A 96 12.12 -1.11 5.17
N LYS A 97 12.43 -0.83 3.92
CA LYS A 97 12.21 0.48 3.29
C LYS A 97 10.73 0.88 3.33
N ALA A 98 9.85 0.00 2.88
CA ALA A 98 8.41 0.28 2.87
C ALA A 98 7.87 0.52 4.27
N LYS A 99 8.24 -0.34 5.22
CA LYS A 99 7.83 -0.22 6.63
C LYS A 99 8.26 1.13 7.22
N MET A 100 9.53 1.51 7.06
CA MET A 100 10.05 2.77 7.58
C MET A 100 9.33 3.98 7.02
N ILE A 101 9.10 4.01 5.71
CA ILE A 101 8.38 5.10 5.05
C ILE A 101 6.97 5.24 5.63
N LEU A 102 6.23 4.15 5.69
CA LEU A 102 4.85 4.16 6.15
C LEU A 102 4.72 4.51 7.63
N GLU A 103 5.62 4.02 8.48
CA GLU A 103 5.66 4.34 9.91
C GLU A 103 6.05 5.79 10.16
N ASP A 104 7.04 6.33 9.45
CA ASP A 104 7.46 7.73 9.59
C ASP A 104 6.35 8.70 9.22
N ILE A 105 5.57 8.39 8.18
CA ILE A 105 4.46 9.24 7.75
C ILE A 105 3.27 9.15 8.70
N SER A 106 2.89 7.95 9.11
CA SER A 106 1.66 7.70 9.86
C SER A 106 1.82 7.86 11.37
N GLY A 107 3.03 7.69 11.89
CA GLY A 107 3.26 7.62 13.33
C GLY A 107 2.71 6.35 13.99
N THR A 108 2.32 5.35 13.20
CA THR A 108 1.78 4.07 13.67
C THR A 108 2.71 2.92 13.31
N GLN A 109 2.64 1.81 14.04
CA GLN A 109 3.39 0.60 13.69
C GLN A 109 2.76 -0.11 12.49
N VAL A 110 3.60 -0.55 11.57
CA VAL A 110 3.22 -1.39 10.44
C VAL A 110 3.66 -2.82 10.76
N VAL A 111 2.69 -3.68 11.07
CA VAL A 111 2.94 -5.03 11.60
C VAL A 111 2.49 -6.15 10.67
N ALA A 112 1.89 -5.83 9.54
CA ALA A 112 1.42 -6.79 8.56
C ALA A 112 1.98 -6.50 7.17
N TYR A 113 2.15 -7.55 6.39
CA TYR A 113 2.66 -7.50 5.03
C TYR A 113 1.88 -8.45 4.14
N ARG A 114 1.57 -8.00 2.93
CA ARG A 114 1.02 -8.84 1.86
C ARG A 114 1.95 -8.80 0.66
N ALA A 115 2.37 -9.98 0.19
CA ALA A 115 3.22 -10.09 -0.98
C ALA A 115 2.48 -9.71 -2.26
N PRO A 116 3.07 -8.86 -3.13
CA PRO A 116 2.53 -8.61 -4.45
C PRO A 116 2.36 -9.92 -5.24
N PHE A 117 1.29 -10.01 -6.04
CA PHE A 117 0.96 -11.19 -6.85
C PHE A 117 0.90 -12.51 -6.07
N PHE A 118 0.61 -12.49 -4.77
CA PHE A 118 0.62 -13.68 -3.91
C PHE A 118 1.94 -14.47 -3.99
N SER A 119 3.05 -13.77 -4.17
CA SER A 119 4.35 -14.36 -4.51
C SER A 119 5.13 -14.98 -3.34
N ILE A 120 4.54 -15.06 -2.15
CA ILE A 120 5.06 -15.89 -1.04
C ILE A 120 4.61 -17.32 -1.24
N THR A 121 5.53 -18.24 -1.20
CA THR A 121 5.31 -19.68 -1.30
C THR A 121 5.78 -20.41 -0.04
#